data_2b341d739a3204bdff644c0b2e6a903b
#
_entry.id   2b341d739a3204bdff644c0b2e6a903b
#
_cell.length_a   1.000
_cell.length_b   1.000
_cell.length_c   1.000
_cell.angle_alpha   90.00
_cell.angle_beta   90.00
_cell.angle_gamma   90.00
#
_symmetry.space_group_name_H-M   'P 1'
#
loop_
_entity.id
_entity.type
_entity.pdbx_description
1 polymer ?
#
loop_
_entity_poly.entity_id
_entity_poly.type
_entity_poly.pdbx_seq_one_letter_code
_entity_poly.pdbx_strand_id
1 'polypeptide(L)'
;MSIKNLMGTVTDDDLQLTKTSLRLEPDDTEDDILLRMLIKTARRDIIGQIGEQIDDFFDDNEVFKTAVLVEVGHLYNHRDSTSAQQEFEVPMALYSLINSMKDDYRYRLYLQAQVNTDGEKAGKNTEKDSSFVSDNKLKNEPANSPQDSNLMNEEGENNG
;
A
#
# COMPACT_ATOMS: atom_id res chain seq x y z
N MET A 1 8.11 0.61 -12.39
CA MET A 1 8.87 -0.59 -12.85
C MET A 1 8.08 -1.82 -12.45
N SER A 2 7.99 -2.90 -13.27
CA SER A 2 7.21 -4.07 -12.81
C SER A 2 7.93 -4.81 -11.67
N ILE A 3 7.18 -5.31 -10.68
CA ILE A 3 7.71 -6.14 -9.58
C ILE A 3 8.58 -7.28 -10.11
N LYS A 4 8.18 -7.92 -11.22
CA LYS A 4 8.97 -8.99 -11.85
C LYS A 4 10.36 -8.51 -12.31
N ASN A 5 10.43 -7.30 -12.86
CA ASN A 5 11.71 -6.69 -13.26
C ASN A 5 12.54 -6.33 -12.02
N LEU A 6 11.91 -5.76 -10.99
CA LEU A 6 12.57 -5.39 -9.75
C LEU A 6 13.18 -6.60 -9.04
N MET A 7 12.50 -7.75 -9.04
CA MET A 7 13.02 -9.02 -8.48
C MET A 7 14.06 -9.69 -9.37
N GLY A 8 14.01 -9.49 -10.68
CA GLY A 8 14.87 -10.17 -11.65
C GLY A 8 16.14 -9.43 -12.03
N THR A 9 16.13 -8.09 -11.99
CA THR A 9 17.20 -7.25 -12.52
C THR A 9 17.85 -6.43 -11.41
N VAL A 10 19.16 -6.45 -11.34
CA VAL A 10 19.99 -5.61 -10.45
C VAL A 10 20.81 -4.68 -11.32
N THR A 11 20.63 -3.39 -11.16
CA THR A 11 21.39 -2.37 -11.89
C THR A 11 22.80 -2.23 -11.31
N ASP A 12 23.68 -1.57 -12.04
CA ASP A 12 25.02 -1.27 -11.53
C ASP A 12 24.95 -0.25 -10.37
N ASP A 13 23.96 0.66 -10.39
CA ASP A 13 23.72 1.59 -9.29
C ASP A 13 23.31 0.86 -8.00
N ASP A 14 22.43 -0.16 -8.10
CA ASP A 14 22.07 -1.01 -6.96
C ASP A 14 23.29 -1.71 -6.38
N LEU A 15 24.17 -2.24 -7.24
CA LEU A 15 25.37 -2.91 -6.82
C LEU A 15 26.33 -1.94 -6.12
N GLN A 16 26.57 -0.77 -6.71
CA GLN A 16 27.47 0.25 -6.13
C GLN A 16 26.94 0.78 -4.77
N LEU A 17 25.64 1.01 -4.68
CA LEU A 17 25.01 1.39 -3.43
C LEU A 17 25.20 0.31 -2.35
N THR A 18 25.05 -0.96 -2.73
CA THR A 18 25.25 -2.10 -1.83
C THR A 18 26.70 -2.20 -1.38
N LYS A 19 27.69 -2.09 -2.30
CA LYS A 19 29.10 -2.06 -1.96
C LYS A 19 29.43 -0.93 -0.97
N THR A 20 28.91 0.27 -1.24
CA THR A 20 29.08 1.42 -0.35
C THR A 20 28.52 1.13 1.06
N SER A 21 27.34 0.53 1.15
CA SER A 21 26.72 0.18 2.43
C SER A 21 27.52 -0.86 3.23
N LEU A 22 28.18 -1.78 2.52
CA LEU A 22 29.05 -2.82 3.09
C LEU A 22 30.49 -2.36 3.30
N ARG A 23 30.83 -1.12 2.91
CA ARG A 23 32.18 -0.55 2.94
C ARG A 23 33.20 -1.33 2.11
N LEU A 24 32.74 -1.90 1.01
CA LEU A 24 33.59 -2.55 0.01
C LEU A 24 34.12 -1.52 -0.98
N GLU A 25 35.30 -1.78 -1.53
CA GLU A 25 35.87 -0.92 -2.58
C GLU A 25 35.02 -0.98 -3.84
N PRO A 26 34.73 0.15 -4.49
CA PRO A 26 33.91 0.18 -5.71
C PRO A 26 34.44 -0.67 -6.85
N ASP A 27 35.78 -0.73 -6.97
CA ASP A 27 36.49 -1.42 -8.07
C ASP A 27 36.72 -2.92 -7.78
N ASP A 28 36.46 -3.38 -6.56
CA ASP A 28 36.54 -4.78 -6.21
C ASP A 28 35.35 -5.54 -6.81
N THR A 29 35.62 -6.52 -7.66
CA THR A 29 34.60 -7.29 -8.37
C THR A 29 34.48 -8.75 -7.89
N GLU A 30 35.24 -9.14 -6.88
CA GLU A 30 35.26 -10.56 -6.39
C GLU A 30 33.87 -11.01 -5.96
N ASP A 31 33.15 -10.18 -5.21
CA ASP A 31 31.85 -10.51 -4.66
C ASP A 31 30.66 -10.03 -5.52
N ASP A 32 30.87 -9.44 -6.68
CA ASP A 32 29.79 -8.83 -7.50
C ASP A 32 28.66 -9.81 -7.82
N ILE A 33 29.00 -11.03 -8.19
CA ILE A 33 28.02 -12.08 -8.50
C ILE A 33 27.21 -12.45 -7.25
N LEU A 34 27.88 -12.61 -6.13
CA LEU A 34 27.26 -12.92 -4.85
C LEU A 34 26.32 -11.77 -4.42
N LEU A 35 26.81 -10.53 -4.46
CA LEU A 35 26.01 -9.35 -4.09
C LEU A 35 24.76 -9.22 -4.95
N ARG A 36 24.85 -9.42 -6.26
CA ARG A 36 23.67 -9.42 -7.14
C ARG A 36 22.67 -10.52 -6.78
N MET A 37 23.13 -11.69 -6.37
CA MET A 37 22.25 -12.77 -5.89
C MET A 37 21.58 -12.39 -4.56
N LEU A 38 22.32 -11.85 -3.61
CA LEU A 38 21.79 -11.42 -2.32
C LEU A 38 20.77 -10.30 -2.45
N ILE A 39 21.01 -9.30 -3.33
CA ILE A 39 20.05 -8.23 -3.63
C ILE A 39 18.73 -8.82 -4.15
N LYS A 40 18.79 -9.75 -5.11
CA LYS A 40 17.58 -10.41 -5.65
C LYS A 40 16.84 -11.20 -4.57
N THR A 41 17.59 -11.90 -3.72
CA THR A 41 17.01 -12.69 -2.62
C THR A 41 16.31 -11.79 -1.61
N ALA A 42 16.96 -10.72 -1.16
CA ALA A 42 16.39 -9.75 -0.23
C ALA A 42 15.14 -9.06 -0.81
N ARG A 43 15.18 -8.64 -2.07
CA ARG A 43 14.01 -8.06 -2.75
C ARG A 43 12.83 -9.03 -2.78
N ARG A 44 13.08 -10.30 -3.14
CA ARG A 44 12.05 -11.33 -3.22
C ARG A 44 11.44 -11.61 -1.85
N ASP A 45 12.27 -11.72 -0.82
CA ASP A 45 11.82 -11.99 0.54
C ASP A 45 10.95 -10.85 1.08
N ILE A 46 11.42 -9.60 0.98
CA ILE A 46 10.68 -8.42 1.45
C ILE A 46 9.36 -8.25 0.69
N ILE A 47 9.38 -8.36 -0.64
CA ILE A 47 8.17 -8.25 -1.47
C ILE A 47 7.18 -9.37 -1.12
N GLY A 48 7.65 -10.61 -0.96
CA GLY A 48 6.81 -11.74 -0.55
C GLY A 48 6.15 -11.56 0.81
N GLN A 49 6.81 -10.86 1.74
CA GLN A 49 6.24 -10.56 3.05
C GLN A 49 5.20 -9.43 3.02
N ILE A 50 5.29 -8.50 2.08
CA ILE A 50 4.41 -7.32 1.97
C ILE A 50 3.23 -7.61 1.06
N GLY A 51 3.48 -8.06 -0.18
CA GLY A 51 2.49 -8.40 -1.20
C GLY A 51 2.90 -7.93 -2.60
N GLU A 52 2.30 -8.56 -3.62
CA GLU A 52 2.63 -8.35 -5.04
C GLU A 52 1.46 -7.77 -5.86
N GLN A 53 0.39 -7.29 -5.20
CA GLN A 53 -0.84 -6.85 -5.89
C GLN A 53 -0.72 -5.42 -6.44
N ILE A 54 0.18 -4.60 -5.90
CA ILE A 54 0.42 -3.22 -6.31
C ILE A 54 1.79 -3.14 -6.98
N ASP A 55 1.81 -3.14 -8.31
CA ASP A 55 3.02 -3.31 -9.12
C ASP A 55 4.04 -2.16 -8.97
N ASP A 56 3.57 -0.95 -8.62
CA ASP A 56 4.39 0.27 -8.45
C ASP A 56 4.70 0.64 -7.00
N PHE A 57 4.28 -0.18 -6.03
CA PHE A 57 4.45 0.15 -4.60
C PHE A 57 5.90 0.31 -4.17
N PHE A 58 6.77 -0.47 -4.76
CA PHE A 58 8.20 -0.51 -4.42
C PHE A 58 9.04 0.46 -5.25
N ASP A 59 8.45 1.09 -6.27
CA ASP A 59 9.15 2.04 -7.14
C ASP A 59 9.50 3.30 -6.33
N ASP A 60 10.76 3.71 -6.41
CA ASP A 60 11.32 4.87 -5.69
C ASP A 60 11.03 4.92 -4.18
N ASN A 61 10.73 3.75 -3.58
CA ASN A 61 10.47 3.61 -2.16
C ASN A 61 11.79 3.50 -1.38
N GLU A 62 12.17 4.58 -0.69
CA GLU A 62 13.42 4.65 0.09
C GLU A 62 13.42 3.67 1.28
N VAL A 63 12.24 3.39 1.87
CA VAL A 63 12.12 2.42 2.97
C VAL A 63 12.42 1.02 2.45
N PHE A 64 11.92 0.69 1.26
CA PHE A 64 12.21 -0.57 0.60
C PHE A 64 13.70 -0.71 0.26
N LYS A 65 14.31 0.32 -0.34
CA LYS A 65 15.75 0.32 -0.65
C LYS A 65 16.58 0.10 0.62
N THR A 66 16.24 0.80 1.70
CA THR A 66 16.90 0.66 3.00
C THR A 66 16.74 -0.75 3.57
N ALA A 67 15.54 -1.32 3.53
CA ALA A 67 15.27 -2.67 3.99
C ALA A 67 16.10 -3.71 3.22
N VAL A 68 16.20 -3.56 1.89
CA VAL A 68 17.05 -4.44 1.04
C VAL A 68 18.52 -4.35 1.45
N LEU A 69 19.06 -3.15 1.70
CA LEU A 69 20.45 -2.99 2.12
C LEU A 69 20.72 -3.62 3.49
N VAL A 70 19.79 -3.47 4.45
CA VAL A 70 19.89 -4.11 5.78
C VAL A 70 19.89 -5.62 5.67
N GLU A 71 18.99 -6.18 4.86
CA GLU A 71 18.87 -7.63 4.63
C GLU A 71 20.12 -8.16 3.93
N VAL A 72 20.59 -7.50 2.87
CA VAL A 72 21.82 -7.89 2.16
C VAL A 72 23.02 -7.85 3.11
N GLY A 73 23.14 -6.81 3.93
CA GLY A 73 24.20 -6.68 4.92
C GLY A 73 24.19 -7.83 5.93
N HIS A 74 23.01 -8.23 6.39
CA HIS A 74 22.84 -9.37 7.28
C HIS A 74 23.28 -10.67 6.60
N LEU A 75 22.75 -10.97 5.42
CA LEU A 75 23.07 -12.19 4.66
C LEU A 75 24.57 -12.27 4.29
N TYR A 76 25.16 -11.15 3.90
CA TYR A 76 26.57 -11.09 3.52
C TYR A 76 27.49 -11.36 4.69
N ASN A 77 27.24 -10.78 5.86
CA ASN A 77 28.06 -10.94 7.06
C ASN A 77 27.89 -12.32 7.71
N HIS A 78 26.77 -13.00 7.48
CA HIS A 78 26.49 -14.32 8.08
C HIS A 78 26.74 -15.50 7.13
N ARG A 79 27.35 -15.26 5.96
CA ARG A 79 27.66 -16.30 4.98
C ARG A 79 28.60 -17.41 5.51
N ASP A 80 29.46 -17.06 6.47
CA ASP A 80 30.47 -17.95 7.04
C ASP A 80 30.05 -18.60 8.38
N SER A 81 28.74 -18.62 8.69
CA SER A 81 28.29 -19.15 9.98
C SER A 81 28.45 -20.66 10.14
N THR A 82 29.71 -21.10 10.18
CA THR A 82 30.15 -22.40 10.72
C THR A 82 30.35 -22.35 12.23
N SER A 83 30.11 -21.22 12.88
CA SER A 83 30.19 -21.11 14.34
C SER A 83 28.92 -21.67 15.00
N ALA A 84 29.13 -22.47 16.06
CA ALA A 84 28.09 -23.21 16.79
C ALA A 84 27.07 -22.36 17.55
N GLN A 85 27.05 -21.03 17.36
CA GLN A 85 26.04 -20.13 17.87
C GLN A 85 25.28 -19.54 16.68
N GLN A 86 24.17 -20.19 16.33
CA GLN A 86 23.21 -19.70 15.38
C GLN A 86 22.40 -18.56 16.04
N GLU A 87 22.90 -17.35 15.99
CA GLU A 87 22.08 -16.15 16.20
C GLU A 87 21.53 -15.71 14.84
N PHE A 88 20.45 -16.36 14.40
CA PHE A 88 19.63 -15.89 13.30
C PHE A 88 18.67 -14.78 13.78
N GLU A 89 19.19 -13.79 14.48
CA GLU A 89 18.40 -12.61 14.77
C GLU A 89 18.36 -11.72 13.53
N VAL A 90 17.24 -11.83 12.79
CA VAL A 90 16.90 -10.84 11.77
C VAL A 90 16.97 -9.44 12.43
N PRO A 91 17.70 -8.49 11.85
CA PRO A 91 17.86 -7.17 12.47
C PRO A 91 16.51 -6.56 12.87
N MET A 92 16.36 -6.14 14.12
CA MET A 92 15.13 -5.49 14.61
C MET A 92 14.70 -4.33 13.73
N ALA A 93 15.67 -3.61 13.15
CA ALA A 93 15.44 -2.54 12.18
C ALA A 93 14.69 -3.03 10.94
N LEU A 94 15.01 -4.22 10.41
CA LEU A 94 14.35 -4.78 9.24
C LEU A 94 12.87 -5.06 9.52
N TYR A 95 12.53 -5.63 10.67
CA TYR A 95 11.13 -5.84 11.07
C TYR A 95 10.35 -4.53 11.14
N SER A 96 10.94 -3.47 11.68
CA SER A 96 10.31 -2.16 11.75
C SER A 96 10.03 -1.60 10.36
N LEU A 97 10.99 -1.66 9.44
CA LEU A 97 10.84 -1.21 8.05
C LEU A 97 9.75 -2.01 7.30
N ILE A 98 9.77 -3.33 7.43
CA ILE A 98 8.78 -4.22 6.79
C ILE A 98 7.37 -3.93 7.34
N ASN A 99 7.21 -3.77 8.65
CA ASN A 99 5.90 -3.50 9.25
C ASN A 99 5.34 -2.14 8.81
N SER A 100 6.19 -1.10 8.76
CA SER A 100 5.79 0.21 8.23
C SER A 100 5.31 0.10 6.77
N MET A 101 6.05 -0.62 5.93
CA MET A 101 5.64 -0.84 4.54
C MET A 101 4.34 -1.66 4.42
N LYS A 102 4.13 -2.66 5.28
CA LYS A 102 2.87 -3.44 5.31
C LYS A 102 1.66 -2.57 5.61
N ASP A 103 1.79 -1.62 6.52
CA ASP A 103 0.69 -0.72 6.88
C ASP A 103 0.37 0.22 5.72
N ASP A 104 1.39 0.81 5.08
CA ASP A 104 1.23 1.64 3.88
C ASP A 104 0.63 0.86 2.71
N TYR A 105 1.07 -0.38 2.51
CA TYR A 105 0.57 -1.27 1.46
C TYR A 105 -0.92 -1.60 1.64
N ARG A 106 -1.34 -1.95 2.86
CA ARG A 106 -2.74 -2.21 3.21
C ARG A 106 -3.61 -0.98 3.00
N TYR A 107 -3.09 0.19 3.37
CA TYR A 107 -3.80 1.44 3.15
C TYR A 107 -4.00 1.73 1.65
N ARG A 108 -2.98 1.53 0.81
CA ARG A 108 -3.13 1.67 -0.65
C ARG A 108 -4.14 0.68 -1.24
N LEU A 109 -4.12 -0.58 -0.82
CA LEU A 109 -5.12 -1.58 -1.24
C LEU A 109 -6.54 -1.15 -0.87
N TYR A 110 -6.74 -0.64 0.33
CA TYR A 110 -8.03 -0.12 0.78
C TYR A 110 -8.53 1.03 -0.11
N LEU A 111 -7.67 1.99 -0.44
CA LEU A 111 -8.03 3.10 -1.33
C LEU A 111 -8.38 2.63 -2.74
N GLN A 112 -7.64 1.67 -3.31
CA GLN A 112 -7.96 1.10 -4.62
C GLN A 112 -9.31 0.38 -4.63
N ALA A 113 -9.65 -0.32 -3.56
CA ALA A 113 -10.94 -1.00 -3.42
C ALA A 113 -12.12 0.00 -3.35
N GLN A 114 -11.94 1.16 -2.70
CA GLN A 114 -12.96 2.20 -2.65
C GLN A 114 -13.22 2.83 -4.03
N VAL A 115 -12.18 3.17 -4.78
CA VAL A 115 -12.30 3.74 -6.12
C VAL A 115 -13.08 2.80 -7.06
N ASN A 116 -12.84 1.50 -6.97
CA ASN A 116 -13.54 0.50 -7.78
C ASN A 116 -15.02 0.38 -7.42
N THR A 117 -15.39 0.51 -6.15
CA THR A 117 -16.78 0.46 -5.69
C THR A 117 -17.58 1.71 -6.06
N ASP A 118 -16.95 2.87 -6.07
CA ASP A 118 -17.62 4.12 -6.46
C ASP A 118 -17.76 4.23 -8.00
N GLY A 119 -16.83 3.67 -8.77
CA GLY A 119 -16.92 3.56 -10.23
C GLY A 119 -18.05 2.63 -10.69
N GLU A 120 -18.31 1.52 -9.99
CA GLU A 120 -19.44 0.63 -10.28
C GLU A 120 -20.81 1.24 -9.96
N LYS A 121 -20.89 2.09 -8.94
CA LYS A 121 -22.13 2.81 -8.59
C LYS A 121 -22.45 3.92 -9.59
N ALA A 122 -21.44 4.61 -10.12
CA ALA A 122 -21.62 5.64 -11.15
C ALA A 122 -22.04 5.04 -12.50
N GLY A 123 -21.58 3.83 -12.86
CA GLY A 123 -21.93 3.15 -14.10
C GLY A 123 -23.36 2.58 -14.14
N LYS A 124 -23.96 2.30 -12.98
CA LYS A 124 -25.33 1.76 -12.89
C LYS A 124 -26.45 2.81 -12.92
N ASN A 125 -26.12 4.10 -12.77
CA ASN A 125 -27.11 5.18 -12.79
C ASN A 125 -27.34 5.79 -14.19
N THR A 126 -26.59 5.38 -15.21
CA THR A 126 -26.75 5.90 -16.60
C THR A 126 -27.60 5.04 -17.52
N GLU A 127 -28.05 3.86 -17.08
CA GLU A 127 -28.90 2.99 -17.91
C GLU A 127 -30.40 2.97 -17.56
N LYS A 128 -30.88 3.83 -16.66
CA LYS A 128 -32.30 3.84 -16.24
C LYS A 128 -33.10 5.08 -16.61
N ASP A 129 -32.60 5.95 -17.49
CA ASP A 129 -33.36 7.16 -17.87
C ASP A 129 -33.47 7.33 -19.38
N SER A 130 -33.99 6.31 -20.07
CA SER A 130 -34.46 6.46 -21.44
C SER A 130 -35.62 5.52 -21.77
N SER A 131 -36.71 5.57 -21.00
CA SER A 131 -38.01 5.09 -21.46
C SER A 131 -39.13 5.53 -20.53
N PHE A 132 -39.53 6.76 -20.59
CA PHE A 132 -40.91 7.17 -20.26
C PHE A 132 -41.18 8.59 -20.77
N VAL A 133 -41.51 8.72 -22.04
CA VAL A 133 -42.27 9.84 -22.59
C VAL A 133 -43.47 9.24 -23.28
N SER A 134 -44.64 9.44 -22.72
CA SER A 134 -45.87 9.78 -23.44
C SER A 134 -47.10 9.69 -22.54
N ASP A 135 -47.81 10.77 -22.53
CA ASP A 135 -49.26 10.92 -22.33
C ASP A 135 -49.85 10.79 -20.91
N ASN A 136 -50.14 11.91 -20.26
CA ASN A 136 -51.57 12.30 -20.16
C ASN A 136 -51.80 13.73 -19.66
N LYS A 137 -52.71 14.35 -20.36
CA LYS A 137 -53.23 15.69 -20.40
C LYS A 137 -54.33 15.87 -19.34
N LEU A 138 -54.32 17.04 -18.70
CA LEU A 138 -55.48 17.77 -18.12
C LEU A 138 -56.25 17.19 -16.93
N LYS A 139 -56.26 17.94 -15.79
CA LYS A 139 -57.37 18.76 -15.34
C LYS A 139 -57.17 19.32 -13.91
N ASN A 140 -57.21 20.64 -13.87
CA ASN A 140 -57.95 21.51 -12.92
C ASN A 140 -57.67 21.50 -11.42
N GLU A 141 -57.17 22.65 -10.98
CA GLU A 141 -57.33 23.36 -9.69
C GLU A 141 -58.77 23.37 -9.10
N PRO A 142 -59.04 24.03 -7.94
CA PRO A 142 -58.20 24.54 -6.86
C PRO A 142 -58.78 24.34 -5.42
N ALA A 143 -58.05 24.95 -4.48
CA ALA A 143 -58.54 25.53 -3.20
C ALA A 143 -58.65 24.65 -1.96
N ASN A 144 -57.91 24.88 -0.92
CA ASN A 144 -58.27 25.75 0.20
C ASN A 144 -57.33 25.55 1.39
N SER A 145 -56.70 26.59 1.84
CA SER A 145 -56.26 26.74 3.24
C SER A 145 -57.50 27.00 4.12
N PRO A 146 -57.48 27.05 5.44
CA PRO A 146 -56.43 27.53 6.32
C PRO A 146 -56.38 26.91 7.77
N GLN A 147 -55.32 27.37 8.50
CA GLN A 147 -55.36 27.76 9.95
C GLN A 147 -55.62 26.64 10.96
N ASP A 148 -55.02 26.60 12.04
CA ASP A 148 -54.55 27.36 13.15
C ASP A 148 -54.11 26.43 14.30
N SER A 149 -53.15 26.84 14.95
CA SER A 149 -53.04 27.28 16.33
C SER A 149 -52.53 26.27 17.37
N ASN A 150 -51.47 26.77 17.98
CA ASN A 150 -51.31 26.93 19.45
C ASN A 150 -51.09 25.65 20.28
N LEU A 151 -50.27 25.66 21.14
CA LEU A 151 -49.79 26.37 22.31
C LEU A 151 -49.00 25.40 23.20
N MET A 152 -47.84 25.82 23.60
CA MET A 152 -47.42 26.04 25.00
C MET A 152 -47.15 24.87 25.91
N ASN A 153 -45.99 25.03 26.53
CA ASN A 153 -45.67 24.86 27.98
C ASN A 153 -45.32 23.44 28.40
N GLU A 154 -44.48 23.19 29.31
CA GLU A 154 -43.65 23.87 30.33
C GLU A 154 -42.64 22.85 30.87
N GLU A 155 -41.48 23.29 31.15
CA GLU A 155 -40.78 23.27 32.45
C GLU A 155 -40.82 21.99 33.32
N GLY A 156 -39.68 21.70 33.84
CA GLY A 156 -39.45 20.93 35.07
C GLY A 156 -38.09 20.27 35.03
N GLU A 157 -37.05 20.89 35.35
CA GLU A 157 -36.40 21.01 36.69
C GLU A 157 -36.26 19.68 37.41
N ASN A 158 -35.06 19.30 37.65
CA ASN A 158 -34.36 19.21 38.91
C ASN A 158 -33.89 17.83 39.39
N ASN A 159 -32.61 17.81 39.75
CA ASN A 159 -31.96 17.14 40.86
C ASN A 159 -31.82 15.60 40.92
N GLY A 160 -30.55 15.26 41.08
CA GLY A 160 -30.07 14.03 41.67
C GLY A 160 -28.58 13.81 41.34
#